data_b4eed96ef760f9c2b533d7981138034e
#
_entry.id   b4eed96ef760f9c2b533d7981138034e
#
_cell.length_a   1.000
_cell.length_b   1.000
_cell.length_c   1.000
_cell.angle_alpha   90.00
_cell.angle_beta   90.00
_cell.angle_gamma   90.00
#
_symmetry.space_group_name_H-M   'P 1'
#
loop_
_entity.id
_entity.type
_entity.pdbx_description
1 polymer ?
#
loop_
_entity_poly.entity_id
_entity_poly.type
_entity_poly.pdbx_seq_one_letter_code
_entity_poly.pdbx_strand_id
1 'polypeptide(L)' 'MLSRSYCHLCDDMIAALQTMQGHLIDGYVVDVIDVDQHPALEAKWGDKVPVLLDGDEEICHYFLDQDRLRLHLVKQA' A
#
# COMPACT_ATOMS: atom_id res chain seq x y z
N MET A 1 2.38 -3.37 1.50
CA MET A 1 2.03 -2.04 2.00
C MET A 1 2.84 -1.73 3.25
N LEU A 2 3.48 -0.60 3.29
CA LEU A 2 4.21 -0.12 4.47
C LEU A 2 3.30 0.74 5.32
N SER A 3 3.27 0.50 6.62
CA SER A 3 2.43 1.22 7.56
C SER A 3 3.17 1.53 8.85
N ARG A 4 2.48 2.20 9.75
CA ARG A 4 2.97 2.53 11.10
C ARG A 4 1.80 2.44 12.07
N SER A 5 2.09 2.13 13.33
CA SER A 5 1.08 2.14 14.39
C SER A 5 0.51 3.55 14.57
N TYR A 6 -0.76 3.64 14.95
CA TYR A 6 -1.47 4.92 15.16
C TYR A 6 -1.47 5.84 13.93
N CYS A 7 -1.60 5.25 12.75
CA CYS A 7 -1.62 5.96 11.48
C CYS A 7 -3.02 5.89 10.88
N HIS A 8 -3.77 6.98 10.93
CA HIS A 8 -5.13 7.03 10.36
C HIS A 8 -5.14 6.85 8.85
N LEU A 9 -4.17 7.44 8.15
CA LEU A 9 -4.06 7.29 6.71
C LEU A 9 -3.73 5.85 6.32
N CYS A 10 -2.96 5.15 7.15
CA CYS A 10 -2.68 3.73 6.94
C CYS A 10 -3.94 2.88 7.06
N ASP A 11 -4.76 3.14 8.08
CA ASP A 11 -6.03 2.46 8.27
C ASP A 11 -6.99 2.72 7.11
N ASP A 12 -7.05 3.96 6.64
CA ASP A 12 -7.88 4.34 5.49
C ASP A 12 -7.45 3.63 4.22
N MET A 13 -6.14 3.52 3.97
CA MET A 13 -5.63 2.82 2.80
C MET A 13 -5.93 1.32 2.86
N ILE A 14 -5.79 0.69 4.02
CA ILE A 14 -6.13 -0.72 4.20
C ILE A 14 -7.61 -0.95 3.89
N ALA A 15 -8.50 -0.11 4.42
CA ALA A 15 -9.93 -0.22 4.16
C ALA A 15 -10.25 -0.06 2.67
N ALA A 16 -9.62 0.90 2.01
CA ALA A 16 -9.82 1.14 0.58
C ALA A 16 -9.35 -0.04 -0.27
N LEU A 17 -8.21 -0.64 0.08
CA LEU A 17 -7.68 -1.82 -0.60
C LEU A 17 -8.61 -3.01 -0.46
N GLN A 18 -9.16 -3.23 0.73
CA GLN A 18 -10.13 -4.30 0.97
C GLN A 18 -11.39 -4.13 0.15
N THR A 19 -11.88 -2.91 0.03
CA THR A 19 -13.07 -2.59 -0.77
C THR A 19 -12.82 -2.87 -2.25
N MET A 20 -11.68 -2.46 -2.78
CA MET A 20 -11.33 -2.71 -4.18
C MET A 20 -11.18 -4.18 -4.49
N GLN A 21 -10.58 -4.94 -3.58
CA GLN A 21 -10.36 -6.37 -3.77
C GLN A 21 -11.66 -7.14 -3.98
N GLY A 22 -12.74 -6.73 -3.31
CA GLY A 22 -14.03 -7.39 -3.42
C GLY A 22 -14.82 -7.01 -4.67
N HIS A 23 -14.51 -5.89 -5.32
CA HIS A 23 -15.37 -5.32 -6.37
C HIS A 23 -14.76 -5.30 -7.77
N LEU A 24 -13.45 -5.13 -7.87
CA LEU A 24 -12.84 -4.78 -9.15
C LEU A 24 -11.81 -5.77 -9.65
N ILE A 25 -11.06 -6.39 -8.77
CA ILE A 25 -9.92 -7.21 -9.17
C ILE A 25 -9.75 -8.34 -8.19
N ASP A 26 -9.83 -9.57 -8.71
CA ASP A 26 -9.48 -10.75 -7.95
C ASP A 26 -7.97 -10.97 -8.03
N GLY A 27 -7.39 -11.46 -6.95
CA GLY A 27 -6.08 -12.11 -7.03
C GLY A 27 -4.88 -11.30 -6.61
N TYR A 28 -5.02 -10.20 -5.87
CA TYR A 28 -3.86 -9.65 -5.19
C TYR A 28 -3.93 -9.89 -3.68
N VAL A 29 -2.76 -10.02 -3.08
CA VAL A 29 -2.61 -10.16 -1.62
C VAL A 29 -1.81 -8.98 -1.13
N VAL A 30 -2.29 -8.33 -0.07
CA VAL A 30 -1.60 -7.19 0.51
C VAL A 30 -1.00 -7.60 1.85
N ASP A 31 0.33 -7.59 1.94
CA ASP A 31 1.05 -7.77 3.19
C ASP A 31 1.27 -6.38 3.82
N VAL A 32 0.90 -6.24 5.09
CA VAL A 32 1.08 -5.00 5.82
C VAL A 32 2.34 -5.12 6.68
N ILE A 33 3.30 -4.25 6.43
CA ILE A 33 4.60 -4.26 7.11
C ILE A 33 4.74 -2.99 7.95
N ASP A 34 5.02 -3.15 9.24
CA ASP A 34 5.26 -2.03 10.14
C ASP A 34 6.70 -1.55 9.98
N VAL A 35 6.87 -0.33 9.47
CA VAL A 35 8.21 0.23 9.21
C VAL A 35 9.01 0.44 10.50
N ASP A 36 8.33 0.61 11.63
CA ASP A 36 9.03 0.81 12.91
C ASP A 36 9.81 -0.43 13.35
N GLN A 37 9.48 -1.60 12.79
CA GLN A 37 10.20 -2.85 13.06
C GLN A 37 11.29 -3.14 12.03
N HIS A 38 11.47 -2.26 11.03
CA HIS A 38 12.42 -2.45 9.94
C HIS A 38 13.19 -1.14 9.71
N PRO A 39 14.32 -0.93 10.39
CA PRO A 39 15.02 0.36 10.33
C PRO A 39 15.38 0.85 8.92
N ALA A 40 15.74 -0.07 8.02
CA ALA A 40 16.06 0.30 6.64
C ALA A 40 14.83 0.83 5.90
N LEU A 41 13.66 0.22 6.12
CA LEU A 41 12.41 0.67 5.51
C LEU A 41 11.95 1.99 6.13
N GLU A 42 12.10 2.14 7.44
CA GLU A 42 11.77 3.37 8.13
C GLU A 42 12.61 4.54 7.61
N ALA A 43 13.91 4.33 7.44
CA ALA A 43 14.81 5.37 6.93
C ALA A 43 14.43 5.83 5.53
N LYS A 44 14.00 4.90 4.66
CA LYS A 44 13.67 5.20 3.27
C LYS A 44 12.23 5.71 3.10
N TRP A 45 11.28 5.15 3.84
CA TRP A 45 9.86 5.34 3.59
C TRP A 45 9.07 5.92 4.77
N GLY A 46 9.69 6.05 5.95
CA GLY A 46 8.99 6.43 7.18
C GLY A 46 8.18 7.71 7.07
N ASP A 47 8.67 8.69 6.32
CA ASP A 47 7.99 9.97 6.12
C ASP A 47 6.82 9.90 5.13
N LYS A 48 6.67 8.77 4.44
CA LYS A 48 5.71 8.62 3.34
C LYS A 48 4.61 7.61 3.62
N VAL A 49 4.62 6.97 4.79
CA VAL A 49 3.60 5.97 5.10
C VAL A 49 2.21 6.59 5.16
N PRO A 50 1.17 5.88 4.71
CA PRO A 50 1.22 4.56 4.10
C PRO A 50 1.80 4.58 2.68
N VAL A 51 2.59 3.56 2.35
CA VAL A 51 3.17 3.40 1.02
C VAL A 51 2.74 2.06 0.46
N LEU A 52 2.16 2.07 -0.72
CA LEU A 52 1.79 0.85 -1.42
C LEU A 52 2.89 0.53 -2.43
N LEU A 53 3.52 -0.61 -2.24
CA LEU A 53 4.62 -1.08 -3.07
C LEU A 53 4.26 -2.41 -3.73
N ASP A 54 4.80 -2.63 -4.93
CA ASP A 54 4.90 -3.96 -5.52
C ASP A 54 6.38 -4.27 -5.71
N GLY A 55 6.92 -5.12 -4.84
CA GLY A 55 8.36 -5.27 -4.74
C GLY A 55 8.99 -3.94 -4.33
N ASP A 56 9.86 -3.39 -5.17
CA ASP A 56 10.49 -2.09 -4.93
C ASP A 56 9.79 -0.93 -5.65
N GLU A 57 8.74 -1.20 -6.41
CA GLU A 57 8.03 -0.19 -7.17
C GLU A 57 6.94 0.46 -6.34
N GLU A 58 7.03 1.79 -6.18
CA GLU A 58 6.00 2.55 -5.49
C GLU A 58 4.79 2.76 -6.39
N ILE A 59 3.61 2.34 -5.91
CA ILE A 59 2.35 2.60 -6.59
C ILE A 59 1.78 3.95 -6.15
N CYS A 60 1.72 4.18 -4.83
CA CYS A 60 1.25 5.44 -4.26
C CYS A 60 1.67 5.55 -2.80
N HIS A 61 1.51 6.73 -2.22
CA HIS A 61 1.74 6.97 -0.80
C HIS A 61 0.73 7.98 -0.26
N TYR A 62 0.55 8.02 1.05
CA TYR A 62 -0.43 8.81 1.82
C TYR A 62 -1.87 8.40 1.55
N PHE A 63 -2.29 8.37 0.30
CA PHE A 63 -3.66 8.04 -0.09
C PHE A 63 -3.63 7.01 -1.20
N LEU A 64 -4.63 6.13 -1.20
CA LEU A 64 -4.74 5.14 -2.28
C LEU A 64 -5.14 5.83 -3.59
N ASP A 65 -4.27 5.69 -4.58
CA ASP A 65 -4.57 6.10 -5.96
C ASP A 65 -5.14 4.88 -6.69
N GLN A 66 -6.48 4.82 -6.76
CA GLN A 66 -7.16 3.67 -7.34
C GLN A 66 -6.85 3.48 -8.81
N ASP A 67 -6.70 4.56 -9.56
CA ASP A 67 -6.39 4.48 -10.99
C ASP A 67 -5.00 3.94 -11.23
N ARG A 68 -4.02 4.39 -10.46
CA ARG A 68 -2.65 3.85 -10.55
C ARG A 68 -2.60 2.37 -10.18
N LEU A 69 -3.34 1.98 -9.15
CA LEU A 69 -3.40 0.57 -8.75
C LEU A 69 -4.03 -0.28 -9.85
N ARG A 70 -5.13 0.17 -10.45
CA ARG A 70 -5.77 -0.56 -11.55
C ARG A 70 -4.83 -0.73 -12.74
N LEU A 71 -4.17 0.35 -13.14
CA LEU A 71 -3.21 0.29 -14.24
C LEU A 71 -2.07 -0.67 -13.95
N HIS A 72 -1.56 -0.65 -12.73
CA HIS A 72 -0.48 -1.53 -12.31
C HIS A 72 -0.90 -3.00 -12.40
N LEU A 73 -2.09 -3.34 -11.89
CA LEU A 73 -2.60 -4.71 -11.90
C LEU A 73 -2.88 -5.19 -13.32
N VAL A 74 -3.38 -4.33 -14.20
CA VAL A 74 -3.59 -4.66 -15.61
C VAL A 74 -2.28 -4.99 -16.31
N LYS A 75 -1.22 -4.24 -16.03
CA LYS A 75 0.11 -4.51 -16.60
C LYS A 75 0.73 -5.81 -16.11
N GLN A 76 0.34 -6.27 -14.93
CA GLN A 76 0.85 -7.50 -14.35
C GLN A 76 0.09 -8.74 -14.83
N ALA A 77 -1.05 -8.55 -15.41
CA ALA A 77 -1.92 -9.65 -15.86
C ALA A 77 -1.40 -10.33 -17.15
#